data_cbe38d5dd6356e4fc5f0418247d2635d
#
_entry.id   cbe38d5dd6356e4fc5f0418247d2635d
#
_cell.length_a   1.000
_cell.length_b   1.000
_cell.length_c   1.000
_cell.angle_alpha   90.00
_cell.angle_beta   90.00
_cell.angle_gamma   90.00
#
_symmetry.space_group_name_H-M   'P 1'
#
loop_
_entity.id
_entity.type
_entity.pdbx_description
1 polymer ?
#
loop_
_entity_poly.entity_id
_entity_poly.type
_entity_poly.pdbx_seq_one_letter_code
_entity_poly.pdbx_strand_id
1 'polypeptide(L)'
;MESSSTVDVLVVGGNGRVGASTVRWLHRLSSRCSASAPLRLAVGGRSRAHFEAVHNRLDVPELIFRPVDLEAEMNSLVAVVRGAKLVVHTAGPFQGRTQPDLLRACIEAGVPYCDVCDEYSLSRLAKDLSGKAAAAGIPAVVSCGIWPGVSALMAAEAVQQLGGPASCERIELSFFTAGTGGAGPTIVSATFLLLATKVLTYRNGMLTPKEPWTERRLVDFGVGVGRHACFLLDNPDVPTTVESLAVANCASRFGTAPAVWNSLFAAMKLLPSDWLLNRAAMQGLAVVSMPVIRLVDKLVGATNAMRVDGFSKAAVSSGFSEKVTLRCVHADLEDCVGQATAAFAMELLRGRSGLSSAEQTIPAGVWYPAELQAKARNNILEVARENALVWEI
;
A
#
# COMPACT_ATOMS: atom_id res chain seq x y z
N MET A 1 35.37 -11.41 -5.59
CA MET A 1 34.62 -10.56 -4.62
C MET A 1 34.38 -9.24 -5.35
N GLU A 2 33.24 -9.11 -6.04
CA GLU A 2 32.84 -7.81 -6.61
C GLU A 2 32.62 -6.86 -5.45
N SER A 3 33.27 -5.73 -5.46
CA SER A 3 33.11 -4.64 -4.50
C SER A 3 31.63 -4.32 -4.42
N SER A 4 31.02 -4.53 -3.25
CA SER A 4 29.63 -4.17 -2.98
C SER A 4 29.48 -2.67 -3.15
N SER A 5 29.20 -2.25 -4.38
CA SER A 5 28.96 -0.83 -4.67
C SER A 5 27.75 -0.37 -3.85
N THR A 6 27.94 0.65 -3.02
CA THR A 6 26.84 1.28 -2.27
C THR A 6 25.76 1.80 -3.22
N VAL A 7 24.50 1.55 -2.89
CA VAL A 7 23.34 2.08 -3.64
C VAL A 7 22.48 2.94 -2.72
N ASP A 8 21.75 3.87 -3.29
CA ASP A 8 20.88 4.70 -2.48
C ASP A 8 19.60 3.93 -2.11
N VAL A 9 19.00 3.23 -3.06
CA VAL A 9 17.80 2.42 -2.81
C VAL A 9 17.93 1.02 -3.41
N LEU A 10 17.64 0.00 -2.61
CA LEU A 10 17.44 -1.38 -3.04
C LEU A 10 15.93 -1.69 -3.07
N VAL A 11 15.37 -1.87 -4.27
CA VAL A 11 13.96 -2.27 -4.45
C VAL A 11 13.88 -3.79 -4.58
N VAL A 12 13.56 -4.47 -3.49
CA VAL A 12 13.36 -5.93 -3.47
C VAL A 12 12.01 -6.26 -4.11
N GLY A 13 12.01 -7.08 -5.16
CA GLY A 13 10.84 -7.31 -6.02
C GLY A 13 10.69 -6.30 -7.15
N GLY A 14 11.72 -5.48 -7.42
CA GLY A 14 11.72 -4.46 -8.48
C GLY A 14 11.51 -5.00 -9.90
N ASN A 15 11.59 -6.32 -10.11
CA ASN A 15 11.22 -6.97 -11.37
C ASN A 15 9.70 -7.19 -11.53
N GLY A 16 8.93 -7.09 -10.43
CA GLY A 16 7.47 -7.17 -10.45
C GLY A 16 6.84 -5.88 -10.98
N ARG A 17 5.55 -5.90 -11.29
CA ARG A 17 4.84 -4.76 -11.89
C ARG A 17 4.85 -3.54 -10.96
N VAL A 18 4.47 -3.69 -9.69
CA VAL A 18 4.55 -2.63 -8.67
C VAL A 18 5.99 -2.17 -8.45
N GLY A 19 6.93 -3.12 -8.28
CA GLY A 19 8.33 -2.79 -8.05
C GLY A 19 8.97 -2.05 -9.22
N ALA A 20 8.66 -2.43 -10.45
CA ALA A 20 9.10 -1.77 -11.67
C ALA A 20 8.55 -0.32 -11.75
N SER A 21 7.28 -0.12 -11.39
CA SER A 21 6.71 1.21 -11.28
C SER A 21 7.39 2.03 -10.17
N THR A 22 7.64 1.43 -9.00
CA THR A 22 8.38 2.08 -7.91
C THR A 22 9.77 2.55 -8.37
N VAL A 23 10.51 1.71 -9.10
CA VAL A 23 11.84 2.06 -9.65
C VAL A 23 11.74 3.26 -10.59
N ARG A 24 10.78 3.27 -11.52
CA ARG A 24 10.56 4.40 -12.44
C ARG A 24 10.26 5.69 -11.69
N TRP A 25 9.38 5.63 -10.69
CA TRP A 25 9.00 6.80 -9.91
C TRP A 25 10.15 7.32 -9.04
N LEU A 26 10.95 6.45 -8.42
CA LEU A 26 12.16 6.84 -7.69
C LEU A 26 13.15 7.56 -8.60
N HIS A 27 13.40 7.01 -9.79
CA HIS A 27 14.26 7.65 -10.79
C HIS A 27 13.72 9.02 -11.19
N ARG A 28 12.43 9.11 -11.54
CA ARG A 28 11.76 10.35 -11.95
C ARG A 28 11.80 11.43 -10.85
N LEU A 29 11.49 11.05 -9.60
CA LEU A 29 11.47 11.99 -8.48
C LEU A 29 12.88 12.49 -8.14
N SER A 30 13.88 11.61 -8.15
CA SER A 30 15.26 12.01 -7.87
C SER A 30 15.85 12.88 -8.98
N SER A 31 15.53 12.64 -10.24
CA SER A 31 16.01 13.41 -11.38
C SER A 31 15.45 14.85 -11.43
N ARG A 32 14.34 15.12 -10.74
CA ARG A 32 13.76 16.46 -10.63
C ARG A 32 14.45 17.34 -9.58
N CYS A 33 15.19 16.74 -8.66
CA CYS A 33 15.92 17.46 -7.63
C CYS A 33 17.23 18.00 -8.23
N SER A 34 17.21 19.20 -8.79
CA SER A 34 18.36 19.85 -9.45
C SER A 34 19.60 20.02 -8.56
N ALA A 35 19.48 19.83 -7.26
CA ALA A 35 20.56 20.04 -6.28
C ALA A 35 21.40 18.78 -5.98
N SER A 36 21.01 17.59 -6.47
CA SER A 36 21.71 16.34 -6.20
C SER A 36 21.72 15.42 -7.42
N ALA A 37 22.74 14.55 -7.51
CA ALA A 37 22.76 13.50 -8.54
C ALA A 37 21.55 12.56 -8.41
N PRO A 38 21.05 11.98 -9.52
CA PRO A 38 20.01 10.96 -9.48
C PRO A 38 20.37 9.81 -8.54
N LEU A 39 19.37 9.21 -7.90
CA LEU A 39 19.57 8.07 -7.00
C LEU A 39 20.19 6.88 -7.74
N ARG A 40 21.18 6.26 -7.12
CA ARG A 40 21.71 4.96 -7.55
C ARG A 40 20.77 3.87 -7.09
N LEU A 41 20.05 3.27 -8.04
CA LEU A 41 19.01 2.28 -7.77
C LEU A 41 19.52 0.85 -8.02
N ALA A 42 19.12 -0.07 -7.14
CA ALA A 42 19.28 -1.49 -7.36
C ALA A 42 17.93 -2.21 -7.29
N VAL A 43 17.81 -3.25 -8.10
CA VAL A 43 16.67 -4.17 -8.08
C VAL A 43 17.08 -5.49 -7.47
N GLY A 44 16.38 -5.88 -6.40
CA GLY A 44 16.53 -7.16 -5.74
C GLY A 44 15.56 -8.20 -6.30
N GLY A 45 16.07 -9.38 -6.63
CA GLY A 45 15.24 -10.49 -7.11
C GLY A 45 16.02 -11.78 -7.34
N ARG A 46 15.31 -12.90 -7.61
CA ARG A 46 15.93 -14.21 -7.78
C ARG A 46 16.52 -14.45 -9.18
N SER A 47 16.00 -13.79 -10.20
CA SER A 47 16.33 -14.06 -11.60
C SER A 47 16.93 -12.85 -12.30
N ARG A 48 18.21 -12.96 -12.70
CA ARG A 48 18.90 -11.96 -13.53
C ARG A 48 18.26 -11.85 -14.92
N ALA A 49 17.88 -12.98 -15.54
CA ALA A 49 17.21 -12.97 -16.84
C ALA A 49 15.87 -12.20 -16.81
N HIS A 50 15.10 -12.36 -15.72
CA HIS A 50 13.87 -11.57 -15.56
C HIS A 50 14.18 -10.08 -15.35
N PHE A 51 15.23 -9.75 -14.60
CA PHE A 51 15.69 -8.37 -14.45
C PHE A 51 16.03 -7.75 -15.82
N GLU A 52 16.83 -8.42 -16.66
CA GLU A 52 17.22 -7.93 -17.97
C GLU A 52 16.02 -7.70 -18.89
N ALA A 53 15.04 -8.62 -18.87
CA ALA A 53 13.80 -8.49 -19.65
C ALA A 53 12.94 -7.27 -19.21
N VAL A 54 12.97 -6.91 -17.93
CA VAL A 54 12.22 -5.77 -17.37
C VAL A 54 13.02 -4.48 -17.51
N HIS A 55 14.32 -4.52 -17.22
CA HIS A 55 15.21 -3.35 -17.26
C HIS A 55 15.17 -2.64 -18.62
N ASN A 56 15.23 -3.38 -19.72
CA ASN A 56 15.15 -2.84 -21.06
C ASN A 56 13.86 -2.05 -21.37
N ARG A 57 12.84 -2.17 -20.52
CA ARG A 57 11.55 -1.48 -20.65
C ARG A 57 11.37 -0.33 -19.65
N LEU A 58 12.26 -0.22 -18.67
CA LEU A 58 12.09 0.76 -17.58
C LEU A 58 12.61 2.15 -17.93
N ASP A 59 13.48 2.28 -18.94
CA ASP A 59 14.14 3.53 -19.28
C ASP A 59 14.81 4.21 -18.06
N VAL A 60 15.45 3.38 -17.21
CA VAL A 60 16.21 3.82 -16.04
C VAL A 60 17.65 3.44 -16.26
N PRO A 61 18.56 4.42 -16.51
CA PRO A 61 19.96 4.13 -16.72
C PRO A 61 20.64 3.59 -15.46
N GLU A 62 21.71 2.81 -15.66
CA GLU A 62 22.60 2.33 -14.59
C GLU A 62 21.93 1.55 -13.45
N LEU A 63 20.80 0.88 -13.74
CA LEU A 63 20.10 0.05 -12.78
C LEU A 63 20.90 -1.20 -12.43
N ILE A 64 21.15 -1.43 -11.14
CA ILE A 64 21.98 -2.53 -10.65
C ILE A 64 21.09 -3.71 -10.26
N PHE A 65 21.48 -4.95 -10.65
CA PHE A 65 20.84 -6.16 -10.16
C PHE A 65 21.55 -6.69 -8.91
N ARG A 66 20.80 -6.98 -7.84
CA ARG A 66 21.25 -7.73 -6.68
C ARG A 66 20.45 -9.03 -6.53
N PRO A 67 21.07 -10.20 -6.50
CA PRO A 67 20.37 -11.44 -6.21
C PRO A 67 19.84 -11.39 -4.76
N VAL A 68 18.53 -11.59 -4.60
CA VAL A 68 17.84 -11.62 -3.30
C VAL A 68 16.88 -12.78 -3.29
N ASP A 69 17.05 -13.68 -2.33
CA ASP A 69 16.09 -14.72 -1.97
C ASP A 69 15.54 -14.43 -0.57
N LEU A 70 14.24 -14.21 -0.48
CA LEU A 70 13.56 -13.91 0.80
C LEU A 70 13.41 -15.13 1.71
N GLU A 71 13.68 -16.33 1.18
CA GLU A 71 13.69 -17.59 1.95
C GLU A 71 15.11 -17.95 2.43
N ALA A 72 16.13 -17.11 2.13
CA ALA A 72 17.49 -17.33 2.57
C ALA A 72 17.64 -17.09 4.08
N GLU A 73 18.71 -17.62 4.64
CA GLU A 73 19.07 -17.39 6.04
C GLU A 73 19.27 -15.90 6.36
N MET A 74 19.01 -15.50 7.60
CA MET A 74 19.08 -14.11 8.07
C MET A 74 20.41 -13.43 7.72
N ASN A 75 21.53 -14.10 7.91
CA ASN A 75 22.86 -13.55 7.60
C ASN A 75 23.01 -13.17 6.12
N SER A 76 22.40 -13.95 5.23
CA SER A 76 22.39 -13.67 3.79
C SER A 76 21.52 -12.45 3.46
N LEU A 77 20.36 -12.32 4.10
CA LEU A 77 19.49 -11.15 3.96
C LEU A 77 20.19 -9.90 4.48
N VAL A 78 20.83 -9.96 5.65
CA VAL A 78 21.62 -8.85 6.22
C VAL A 78 22.75 -8.44 5.28
N ALA A 79 23.47 -9.39 4.69
CA ALA A 79 24.56 -9.11 3.76
C ALA A 79 24.05 -8.38 2.49
N VAL A 80 22.89 -8.77 1.98
CA VAL A 80 22.30 -8.18 0.77
C VAL A 80 21.82 -6.74 1.01
N VAL A 81 21.22 -6.45 2.17
CA VAL A 81 20.70 -5.11 2.48
C VAL A 81 21.82 -4.14 2.88
N ARG A 82 22.95 -4.63 3.38
CA ARG A 82 24.12 -3.78 3.64
C ARG A 82 24.57 -3.06 2.39
N GLY A 83 25.00 -1.82 2.55
CA GLY A 83 25.39 -0.95 1.42
C GLY A 83 24.22 -0.36 0.63
N ALA A 84 22.98 -0.51 1.10
CA ALA A 84 21.86 0.33 0.69
C ALA A 84 21.58 1.40 1.75
N LYS A 85 21.17 2.61 1.33
CA LYS A 85 20.70 3.66 2.26
C LYS A 85 19.23 3.50 2.62
N LEU A 86 18.46 2.76 1.80
CA LEU A 86 17.06 2.41 2.01
C LEU A 86 16.74 1.10 1.30
N VAL A 87 15.93 0.26 1.93
CA VAL A 87 15.32 -0.92 1.31
C VAL A 87 13.83 -0.68 1.12
N VAL A 88 13.34 -0.92 -0.10
CA VAL A 88 11.91 -0.90 -0.46
C VAL A 88 11.49 -2.31 -0.83
N HIS A 89 10.50 -2.87 -0.12
CA HIS A 89 10.05 -4.24 -0.30
C HIS A 89 8.72 -4.30 -1.06
N THR A 90 8.80 -4.68 -2.32
CA THR A 90 7.64 -4.86 -3.21
C THR A 90 7.42 -6.31 -3.65
N ALA A 91 8.17 -7.26 -3.06
CA ALA A 91 8.11 -8.66 -3.42
C ALA A 91 6.95 -9.40 -2.69
N GLY A 92 5.74 -9.24 -3.20
CA GLY A 92 4.59 -10.04 -2.78
C GLY A 92 4.63 -11.51 -3.29
N PRO A 93 3.65 -12.37 -2.89
CA PRO A 93 2.56 -12.05 -1.97
C PRO A 93 3.03 -11.98 -0.52
N PHE A 94 2.48 -11.05 0.25
CA PHE A 94 2.77 -10.91 1.68
C PHE A 94 1.95 -11.87 2.54
N GLN A 95 0.78 -12.27 2.06
CA GLN A 95 -0.11 -13.22 2.72
C GLN A 95 0.63 -14.55 3.01
N GLY A 96 0.46 -15.07 4.25
CA GLY A 96 1.06 -16.29 4.74
C GLY A 96 2.55 -16.23 5.08
N ARG A 97 3.16 -15.07 4.97
CA ARG A 97 4.44 -14.83 5.64
C ARG A 97 4.19 -14.71 7.14
N THR A 98 4.98 -15.44 7.91
CA THR A 98 4.84 -15.52 9.37
C THR A 98 5.82 -14.59 10.10
N GLN A 99 6.79 -14.02 9.39
CA GLN A 99 7.80 -13.12 9.94
C GLN A 99 8.18 -12.03 8.94
N PRO A 100 8.43 -10.80 9.40
CA PRO A 100 8.92 -9.70 8.57
C PRO A 100 10.47 -9.75 8.44
N ASP A 101 11.00 -10.86 7.87
CA ASP A 101 12.43 -11.16 7.91
C ASP A 101 13.28 -10.11 7.21
N LEU A 102 12.81 -9.52 6.10
CA LEU A 102 13.57 -8.46 5.43
C LEU A 102 13.65 -7.19 6.29
N LEU A 103 12.60 -6.82 7.03
CA LEU A 103 12.66 -5.74 8.01
C LEU A 103 13.64 -6.07 9.14
N ARG A 104 13.63 -7.32 9.65
CA ARG A 104 14.58 -7.76 10.68
C ARG A 104 16.02 -7.63 10.20
N ALA A 105 16.30 -8.06 8.97
CA ALA A 105 17.61 -7.88 8.35
C ALA A 105 18.00 -6.39 8.21
N CYS A 106 17.06 -5.53 7.85
CA CYS A 106 17.29 -4.08 7.78
C CYS A 106 17.60 -3.47 9.15
N ILE A 107 16.88 -3.88 10.20
CA ILE A 107 17.16 -3.44 11.58
C ILE A 107 18.58 -3.86 12.00
N GLU A 108 18.97 -5.10 11.75
CA GLU A 108 20.30 -5.61 12.08
C GLU A 108 21.41 -4.91 11.27
N ALA A 109 21.14 -4.57 10.02
CA ALA A 109 22.08 -3.87 9.15
C ALA A 109 22.12 -2.34 9.37
N GLY A 110 21.22 -1.76 10.16
CA GLY A 110 21.09 -0.31 10.35
C GLY A 110 20.55 0.42 9.12
N VAL A 111 19.72 -0.23 8.30
CA VAL A 111 19.19 0.30 7.04
C VAL A 111 17.70 0.62 7.16
N PRO A 112 17.24 1.83 6.80
CA PRO A 112 15.83 2.18 6.71
C PRO A 112 15.03 1.26 5.79
N TYR A 113 13.72 1.18 6.04
CA TYR A 113 12.87 0.24 5.34
C TYR A 113 11.48 0.79 5.03
N CYS A 114 10.91 0.41 3.89
CA CYS A 114 9.46 0.46 3.67
C CYS A 114 9.00 -0.72 2.80
N ASP A 115 7.71 -1.04 2.90
CA ASP A 115 7.08 -2.11 2.11
C ASP A 115 5.68 -1.72 1.61
N VAL A 116 5.13 -2.56 0.74
CA VAL A 116 3.74 -2.46 0.25
C VAL A 116 2.88 -3.59 0.84
N CYS A 117 3.12 -3.97 2.08
CA CYS A 117 2.43 -5.06 2.75
C CYS A 117 0.92 -4.78 2.83
N ASP A 118 0.12 -5.70 2.31
CA ASP A 118 -1.34 -5.70 2.31
C ASP A 118 -1.93 -6.79 3.23
N GLU A 119 -1.12 -7.32 4.15
CA GLU A 119 -1.48 -8.33 5.14
C GLU A 119 -1.33 -7.75 6.55
N TYR A 120 -2.47 -7.57 7.26
CA TYR A 120 -2.46 -6.93 8.58
C TYR A 120 -1.66 -7.71 9.61
N SER A 121 -1.76 -9.03 9.64
CA SER A 121 -1.04 -9.85 10.62
C SER A 121 0.48 -9.67 10.50
N LEU A 122 1.00 -9.60 9.28
CA LEU A 122 2.43 -9.35 9.03
C LEU A 122 2.83 -7.91 9.37
N SER A 123 2.01 -6.92 9.02
CA SER A 123 2.26 -5.51 9.37
C SER A 123 2.25 -5.30 10.88
N ARG A 124 1.42 -6.04 11.61
CA ARG A 124 1.38 -6.02 13.08
C ARG A 124 2.66 -6.58 13.70
N LEU A 125 3.14 -7.74 13.18
CA LEU A 125 4.43 -8.30 13.60
C LEU A 125 5.60 -7.35 13.28
N ALA A 126 5.55 -6.65 12.16
CA ALA A 126 6.52 -5.62 11.83
C ALA A 126 6.49 -4.45 12.84
N LYS A 127 5.27 -4.01 13.21
CA LYS A 127 5.07 -2.95 14.23
C LYS A 127 5.66 -3.31 15.58
N ASP A 128 5.58 -4.58 15.99
CA ASP A 128 6.15 -5.08 17.25
C ASP A 128 7.69 -4.95 17.29
N LEU A 129 8.34 -4.77 16.14
CA LEU A 129 9.78 -4.49 16.06
C LEU A 129 10.15 -3.01 16.27
N SER A 130 9.15 -2.12 16.50
CA SER A 130 9.37 -0.67 16.56
C SER A 130 10.44 -0.28 17.59
N GLY A 131 10.44 -0.90 18.77
CA GLY A 131 11.48 -0.66 19.79
C GLY A 131 12.89 -1.05 19.32
N LYS A 132 13.02 -2.14 18.57
CA LYS A 132 14.31 -2.58 18.00
C LYS A 132 14.77 -1.63 16.89
N ALA A 133 13.87 -1.19 16.02
CA ALA A 133 14.16 -0.23 14.98
C ALA A 133 14.57 1.14 15.57
N ALA A 134 13.90 1.59 16.63
CA ALA A 134 14.26 2.80 17.36
C ALA A 134 15.64 2.70 17.99
N ALA A 135 15.97 1.59 18.64
CA ALA A 135 17.30 1.33 19.22
C ALA A 135 18.41 1.28 18.14
N ALA A 136 18.11 0.78 16.94
CA ALA A 136 19.02 0.78 15.80
C ALA A 136 19.09 2.15 15.07
N GLY A 137 18.31 3.14 15.49
CA GLY A 137 18.27 4.48 14.87
C GLY A 137 17.69 4.51 13.46
N ILE A 138 16.90 3.51 13.05
CA ILE A 138 16.32 3.45 11.72
C ILE A 138 14.82 3.74 11.72
N PRO A 139 14.31 4.56 10.78
CA PRO A 139 12.89 4.64 10.49
C PRO A 139 12.48 3.52 9.53
N ALA A 140 11.31 2.96 9.78
CA ALA A 140 10.64 2.04 8.88
C ALA A 140 9.16 2.41 8.76
N VAL A 141 8.58 2.31 7.56
CA VAL A 141 7.14 2.47 7.33
C VAL A 141 6.63 1.24 6.60
N VAL A 142 5.59 0.62 7.13
CA VAL A 142 4.97 -0.55 6.52
C VAL A 142 3.67 -0.17 5.82
N SER A 143 3.26 -0.96 4.81
CA SER A 143 2.02 -0.73 4.08
C SER A 143 2.00 0.61 3.30
N CYS A 144 3.05 0.90 2.54
CA CYS A 144 3.30 2.16 1.81
C CYS A 144 2.74 2.15 0.37
N GLY A 145 1.62 1.49 0.13
CA GLY A 145 0.95 1.49 -1.17
C GLY A 145 -0.09 2.60 -1.34
N ILE A 146 -1.08 2.34 -2.19
CA ILE A 146 -2.21 3.25 -2.38
C ILE A 146 -3.35 2.92 -1.38
N TRP A 147 -3.69 1.64 -1.23
CA TRP A 147 -4.54 1.07 -0.19
C TRP A 147 -4.09 -0.38 0.18
N PRO A 148 -3.44 -0.58 1.34
CA PRO A 148 -3.10 0.40 2.37
C PRO A 148 -1.98 1.35 1.97
N GLY A 149 -1.96 2.54 2.61
CA GLY A 149 -0.93 3.53 2.46
C GLY A 149 -1.49 4.94 2.33
N VAL A 150 -1.71 5.46 1.12
CA VAL A 150 -2.30 6.78 0.89
C VAL A 150 -3.70 6.88 1.50
N SER A 151 -4.49 5.81 1.47
CA SER A 151 -5.79 5.72 2.15
C SER A 151 -5.70 5.96 3.66
N ALA A 152 -4.65 5.45 4.32
CA ALA A 152 -4.40 5.69 5.73
C ALA A 152 -3.96 7.15 6.00
N LEU A 153 -3.18 7.75 5.09
CA LEU A 153 -2.85 9.19 5.15
C LEU A 153 -4.12 10.05 5.00
N MET A 154 -5.02 9.68 4.08
CA MET A 154 -6.31 10.35 3.92
C MET A 154 -7.18 10.20 5.17
N ALA A 155 -7.18 9.03 5.83
CA ALA A 155 -7.90 8.84 7.08
C ALA A 155 -7.36 9.76 8.18
N ALA A 156 -6.03 9.88 8.30
CA ALA A 156 -5.42 10.80 9.25
C ALA A 156 -5.74 12.27 8.94
N GLU A 157 -5.79 12.64 7.65
CA GLU A 157 -6.18 13.97 7.22
C GLU A 157 -7.65 14.27 7.54
N ALA A 158 -8.57 13.33 7.27
CA ALA A 158 -9.98 13.48 7.62
C ALA A 158 -10.18 13.66 9.15
N VAL A 159 -9.44 12.91 9.96
CA VAL A 159 -9.46 13.08 11.43
C VAL A 159 -8.93 14.45 11.84
N GLN A 160 -7.87 14.93 11.20
CA GLN A 160 -7.31 16.27 11.47
C GLN A 160 -8.31 17.38 11.10
N GLN A 161 -8.96 17.29 9.95
CA GLN A 161 -9.97 18.27 9.51
C GLN A 161 -11.21 18.30 10.43
N LEU A 162 -11.53 17.19 11.10
CA LEU A 162 -12.57 17.11 12.12
C LEU A 162 -12.15 17.60 13.50
N GLY A 163 -10.95 18.18 13.64
CA GLY A 163 -10.44 18.67 14.92
C GLY A 163 -9.70 17.63 15.77
N GLY A 164 -9.30 16.52 15.17
CA GLY A 164 -8.48 15.48 15.79
C GLY A 164 -9.26 14.25 16.31
N PRO A 165 -8.55 13.26 16.87
CA PRO A 165 -9.13 11.97 17.28
C PRO A 165 -10.29 12.09 18.27
N ALA A 166 -10.21 13.06 19.20
CA ALA A 166 -11.26 13.28 20.20
C ALA A 166 -12.61 13.70 19.58
N SER A 167 -12.59 14.38 18.44
CA SER A 167 -13.76 14.86 17.71
C SER A 167 -14.29 13.85 16.68
N CYS A 168 -13.44 12.93 16.20
CA CYS A 168 -13.82 11.94 15.21
C CYS A 168 -14.54 10.75 15.85
N GLU A 169 -15.72 10.41 15.36
CA GLU A 169 -16.48 9.24 15.79
C GLU A 169 -16.20 8.03 14.89
N ARG A 170 -16.12 8.27 13.57
CA ARG A 170 -16.10 7.19 12.60
C ARG A 170 -15.30 7.53 11.34
N ILE A 171 -14.56 6.55 10.83
CA ILE A 171 -13.95 6.56 9.50
C ILE A 171 -14.55 5.45 8.65
N GLU A 172 -14.96 5.77 7.44
CA GLU A 172 -15.45 4.82 6.42
C GLU A 172 -14.51 4.88 5.20
N LEU A 173 -13.88 3.76 4.91
CA LEU A 173 -12.99 3.61 3.76
C LEU A 173 -13.76 2.94 2.61
N SER A 174 -13.69 3.47 1.41
CA SER A 174 -14.37 2.90 0.25
C SER A 174 -13.43 2.90 -0.95
N PHE A 175 -13.32 1.74 -1.59
CA PHE A 175 -12.45 1.49 -2.73
C PHE A 175 -13.25 1.00 -3.92
N PHE A 176 -12.81 1.35 -5.11
CA PHE A 176 -13.47 0.95 -6.34
C PHE A 176 -12.45 0.76 -7.47
N THR A 177 -12.66 -0.26 -8.29
CA THR A 177 -11.92 -0.44 -9.54
C THR A 177 -12.87 -0.58 -10.73
N ALA A 178 -12.62 0.16 -11.81
CA ALA A 178 -13.19 -0.20 -13.09
C ALA A 178 -12.32 -1.30 -13.72
N GLY A 179 -12.95 -2.39 -14.13
CA GLY A 179 -12.19 -3.60 -14.46
C GLY A 179 -11.37 -4.08 -13.27
N THR A 180 -10.12 -4.46 -13.53
CA THR A 180 -9.13 -4.76 -12.47
C THR A 180 -8.35 -3.52 -12.03
N GLY A 181 -8.62 -2.36 -12.62
CA GLY A 181 -7.77 -1.18 -12.41
C GLY A 181 -6.34 -1.34 -12.94
N GLY A 182 -6.11 -2.25 -13.89
CA GLY A 182 -4.79 -2.60 -14.39
C GLY A 182 -4.08 -3.71 -13.60
N ALA A 183 -4.73 -4.28 -12.56
CA ALA A 183 -4.12 -5.28 -11.68
C ALA A 183 -3.73 -6.58 -12.40
N GLY A 184 -2.65 -7.19 -11.95
CA GLY A 184 -2.20 -8.51 -12.39
C GLY A 184 -2.86 -9.66 -11.66
N PRO A 185 -2.58 -10.92 -12.07
CA PRO A 185 -3.25 -12.11 -11.51
C PRO A 185 -3.02 -12.30 -10.00
N THR A 186 -1.93 -11.79 -9.45
CA THR A 186 -1.64 -11.87 -8.01
C THR A 186 -2.63 -11.05 -7.19
N ILE A 187 -2.95 -9.82 -7.62
CA ILE A 187 -3.92 -8.96 -6.94
C ILE A 187 -5.34 -9.51 -7.11
N VAL A 188 -5.67 -10.03 -8.30
CA VAL A 188 -6.96 -10.70 -8.56
C VAL A 188 -7.14 -11.92 -7.64
N SER A 189 -6.11 -12.75 -7.50
CA SER A 189 -6.09 -13.89 -6.59
C SER A 189 -6.27 -13.46 -5.13
N ALA A 190 -5.59 -12.40 -4.69
CA ALA A 190 -5.76 -11.87 -3.35
C ALA A 190 -7.21 -11.42 -3.08
N THR A 191 -7.86 -10.75 -4.06
CA THR A 191 -9.27 -10.38 -3.95
C THR A 191 -10.19 -11.59 -3.77
N PHE A 192 -9.92 -12.70 -4.47
CA PHE A 192 -10.70 -13.94 -4.30
C PHE A 192 -10.54 -14.53 -2.90
N LEU A 193 -9.33 -14.54 -2.35
CA LEU A 193 -9.07 -15.02 -0.99
C LEU A 193 -9.84 -14.20 0.07
N LEU A 194 -9.96 -12.90 -0.14
CA LEU A 194 -10.70 -12.02 0.78
C LEU A 194 -12.21 -12.35 0.85
N LEU A 195 -12.79 -13.03 -0.15
CA LEU A 195 -14.20 -13.45 -0.12
C LEU A 195 -14.48 -14.52 0.92
N ALA A 196 -13.47 -15.23 1.41
CA ALA A 196 -13.58 -16.20 2.49
C ALA A 196 -13.00 -15.70 3.82
N THR A 197 -12.48 -14.46 3.85
CA THR A 197 -11.86 -13.84 5.04
C THR A 197 -12.88 -12.97 5.77
N LYS A 198 -12.99 -13.13 7.10
CA LYS A 198 -13.81 -12.23 7.91
C LYS A 198 -13.31 -10.80 7.81
N VAL A 199 -14.21 -9.87 7.56
CA VAL A 199 -13.90 -8.45 7.47
C VAL A 199 -13.75 -7.89 8.88
N LEU A 200 -12.59 -7.34 9.17
CA LEU A 200 -12.35 -6.62 10.41
C LEU A 200 -13.10 -5.29 10.37
N THR A 201 -14.06 -5.11 11.24
CA THR A 201 -14.75 -3.83 11.47
C THR A 201 -14.71 -3.48 12.94
N TYR A 202 -14.71 -2.19 13.24
CA TYR A 202 -14.75 -1.70 14.63
C TYR A 202 -16.03 -0.91 14.87
N ARG A 203 -16.68 -1.20 15.99
CA ARG A 203 -17.87 -0.48 16.49
C ARG A 203 -17.70 -0.19 17.97
N ASN A 204 -17.82 1.08 18.35
CA ASN A 204 -17.64 1.56 19.73
C ASN A 204 -16.31 1.09 20.36
N GLY A 205 -15.22 1.11 19.58
CA GLY A 205 -13.90 0.67 20.01
C GLY A 205 -13.71 -0.85 20.06
N MET A 206 -14.74 -1.64 19.78
CA MET A 206 -14.67 -3.10 19.81
C MET A 206 -14.56 -3.69 18.41
N LEU A 207 -13.64 -4.64 18.24
CA LEU A 207 -13.54 -5.44 17.03
C LEU A 207 -14.84 -6.24 16.83
N THR A 208 -15.48 -6.05 15.71
CA THR A 208 -16.75 -6.67 15.32
C THR A 208 -16.62 -7.30 13.95
N PRO A 209 -16.10 -8.53 13.83
CA PRO A 209 -15.92 -9.20 12.54
C PRO A 209 -17.24 -9.40 11.80
N LYS A 210 -17.23 -9.18 10.50
CA LYS A 210 -18.39 -9.30 9.60
C LYS A 210 -18.13 -10.28 8.46
N GLU A 211 -19.20 -10.72 7.82
CA GLU A 211 -19.08 -11.49 6.59
C GLU A 211 -18.63 -10.59 5.43
N PRO A 212 -17.70 -11.05 4.60
CA PRO A 212 -17.30 -10.32 3.40
C PRO A 212 -18.48 -10.21 2.43
N TRP A 213 -18.41 -9.23 1.55
CA TRP A 213 -19.38 -8.98 0.49
C TRP A 213 -20.83 -8.80 0.99
N THR A 214 -20.99 -8.19 2.18
CA THR A 214 -22.27 -7.82 2.81
C THR A 214 -22.38 -6.30 2.97
N GLU A 215 -23.44 -5.82 3.62
CA GLU A 215 -23.69 -4.41 3.93
C GLU A 215 -23.47 -3.47 2.71
N ARG A 216 -24.11 -3.79 1.58
CA ARG A 216 -24.04 -3.00 0.35
C ARG A 216 -24.34 -1.53 0.61
N ARG A 217 -23.48 -0.64 0.10
CA ARG A 217 -23.69 0.81 0.06
C ARG A 217 -23.45 1.35 -1.34
N LEU A 218 -24.19 2.40 -1.70
CA LEU A 218 -23.93 3.18 -2.91
C LEU A 218 -22.97 4.32 -2.53
N VAL A 219 -21.78 4.31 -3.10
CA VAL A 219 -20.69 5.25 -2.79
C VAL A 219 -20.42 6.11 -4.02
N ASP A 220 -20.34 7.42 -3.82
CA ASP A 220 -20.04 8.39 -4.87
C ASP A 220 -18.54 8.73 -4.84
N PHE A 221 -17.83 8.36 -5.90
CA PHE A 221 -16.41 8.58 -6.06
C PHE A 221 -16.05 9.88 -6.80
N GLY A 222 -17.04 10.71 -7.06
CA GLY A 222 -16.84 12.01 -7.71
C GLY A 222 -16.97 12.00 -9.22
N VAL A 223 -16.61 13.13 -9.83
CA VAL A 223 -16.74 13.35 -11.27
C VAL A 223 -15.87 12.35 -12.05
N GLY A 224 -16.41 11.80 -13.14
CA GLY A 224 -15.72 10.82 -14.00
C GLY A 224 -15.85 9.37 -13.54
N VAL A 225 -16.12 9.11 -12.26
CA VAL A 225 -16.37 7.77 -11.74
C VAL A 225 -17.84 7.57 -11.37
N GLY A 226 -18.42 8.49 -10.58
CA GLY A 226 -19.82 8.45 -10.18
C GLY A 226 -20.11 7.49 -9.04
N ARG A 227 -21.36 6.98 -8.99
CA ARG A 227 -21.86 6.16 -7.88
C ARG A 227 -21.79 4.67 -8.19
N HIS A 228 -21.12 3.92 -7.32
CA HIS A 228 -20.97 2.48 -7.43
C HIS A 228 -21.37 1.73 -6.14
N ALA A 229 -21.88 0.52 -6.31
CA ALA A 229 -22.19 -0.35 -5.19
C ALA A 229 -20.87 -0.92 -4.62
N CYS A 230 -20.66 -0.73 -3.32
CA CYS A 230 -19.55 -1.26 -2.56
C CYS A 230 -20.06 -2.14 -1.43
N PHE A 231 -19.29 -3.16 -1.09
CA PHE A 231 -19.62 -4.18 -0.11
C PHE A 231 -18.49 -4.31 0.90
N LEU A 232 -18.75 -4.75 2.11
CA LEU A 232 -17.71 -4.99 3.10
C LEU A 232 -16.65 -5.95 2.52
N LEU A 233 -15.40 -5.54 2.59
CA LEU A 233 -14.24 -6.35 2.25
C LEU A 233 -13.11 -6.00 3.22
N ASP A 234 -12.34 -7.03 3.62
CA ASP A 234 -11.24 -6.83 4.56
C ASP A 234 -10.15 -5.96 3.97
N ASN A 235 -9.59 -5.11 4.80
CA ASN A 235 -8.51 -4.20 4.43
C ASN A 235 -7.67 -3.84 5.67
N PRO A 236 -6.34 -3.95 5.61
CA PRO A 236 -5.43 -3.61 6.70
C PRO A 236 -5.57 -2.17 7.23
N ASP A 237 -6.08 -1.24 6.41
CA ASP A 237 -6.29 0.14 6.87
C ASP A 237 -7.30 0.25 8.00
N VAL A 238 -8.24 -0.71 8.14
CA VAL A 238 -9.24 -0.65 9.21
C VAL A 238 -8.59 -0.81 10.59
N PRO A 239 -7.91 -1.92 10.91
CA PRO A 239 -7.26 -2.07 12.21
C PRO A 239 -6.13 -1.06 12.40
N THR A 240 -5.33 -0.75 11.38
CA THR A 240 -4.23 0.21 11.52
C THR A 240 -4.73 1.64 11.77
N THR A 241 -5.84 2.06 11.14
CA THR A 241 -6.49 3.36 11.41
C THR A 241 -7.00 3.44 12.85
N VAL A 242 -7.65 2.38 13.35
CA VAL A 242 -8.13 2.33 14.73
C VAL A 242 -6.97 2.41 15.73
N GLU A 243 -5.91 1.64 15.50
CA GLU A 243 -4.71 1.64 16.35
C GLU A 243 -3.98 2.99 16.33
N SER A 244 -3.84 3.59 15.13
CA SER A 244 -3.06 4.83 14.97
C SER A 244 -3.81 6.09 15.38
N LEU A 245 -5.13 6.15 15.12
CA LEU A 245 -5.93 7.37 15.25
C LEU A 245 -6.94 7.30 16.40
N ALA A 246 -6.98 6.19 17.15
CA ALA A 246 -7.91 5.98 18.27
C ALA A 246 -9.40 6.23 17.89
N VAL A 247 -9.78 5.91 16.64
CA VAL A 247 -11.16 6.07 16.15
C VAL A 247 -12.01 4.89 16.61
N ALA A 248 -13.18 5.16 17.16
CA ALA A 248 -14.04 4.13 17.74
C ALA A 248 -14.75 3.25 16.70
N ASN A 249 -15.02 3.80 15.51
CA ASN A 249 -15.77 3.11 14.47
C ASN A 249 -15.00 3.18 13.14
N CYS A 250 -14.70 2.02 12.56
CA CYS A 250 -14.01 1.95 11.26
C CYS A 250 -14.49 0.73 10.46
N ALA A 251 -14.68 0.91 9.17
CA ALA A 251 -15.03 -0.15 8.24
C ALA A 251 -14.54 0.16 6.83
N SER A 252 -14.28 -0.90 6.05
CA SER A 252 -13.84 -0.82 4.66
C SER A 252 -14.85 -1.48 3.73
N ARG A 253 -15.02 -0.91 2.54
CA ARG A 253 -15.85 -1.44 1.46
C ARG A 253 -15.12 -1.40 0.13
N PHE A 254 -15.41 -2.38 -0.70
CA PHE A 254 -14.89 -2.45 -2.06
C PHE A 254 -16.02 -2.69 -3.06
N GLY A 255 -15.89 -2.11 -4.24
CA GLY A 255 -16.78 -2.33 -5.38
C GLY A 255 -15.99 -2.36 -6.68
N THR A 256 -16.60 -2.94 -7.72
CA THR A 256 -15.97 -3.00 -9.04
C THR A 256 -17.00 -2.81 -10.16
N ALA A 257 -16.54 -2.39 -11.34
CA ALA A 257 -17.29 -2.35 -12.57
C ALA A 257 -16.66 -3.29 -13.61
N PRO A 258 -17.48 -3.88 -14.50
CA PRO A 258 -18.94 -3.75 -14.57
C PRO A 258 -19.64 -4.44 -13.40
N ALA A 259 -20.87 -4.04 -13.11
CA ALA A 259 -21.63 -4.54 -11.94
C ALA A 259 -21.77 -6.08 -11.88
N VAL A 260 -21.65 -6.76 -13.02
CA VAL A 260 -21.67 -8.23 -13.10
C VAL A 260 -20.56 -8.88 -12.25
N TRP A 261 -19.40 -8.24 -12.11
CA TRP A 261 -18.32 -8.74 -11.24
C TRP A 261 -18.75 -8.80 -9.77
N ASN A 262 -19.51 -7.79 -9.31
CA ASN A 262 -20.04 -7.78 -7.95
C ASN A 262 -21.00 -8.99 -7.71
N SER A 263 -21.80 -9.35 -8.71
CA SER A 263 -22.67 -10.53 -8.65
C SER A 263 -21.89 -11.83 -8.70
N LEU A 264 -20.82 -11.88 -9.49
CA LEU A 264 -19.93 -13.04 -9.54
C LEU A 264 -19.23 -13.27 -8.19
N PHE A 265 -18.73 -12.22 -7.55
CA PHE A 265 -18.15 -12.32 -6.21
C PHE A 265 -19.17 -12.79 -5.17
N ALA A 266 -20.42 -12.32 -5.26
CA ALA A 266 -21.48 -12.82 -4.41
C ALA A 266 -21.76 -14.32 -4.64
N ALA A 267 -21.72 -14.79 -5.89
CA ALA A 267 -21.88 -16.20 -6.22
C ALA A 267 -20.66 -17.05 -5.76
N MET A 268 -19.45 -16.54 -5.89
CA MET A 268 -18.25 -17.22 -5.40
C MET A 268 -18.31 -17.52 -3.90
N LYS A 269 -18.94 -16.69 -3.09
CA LYS A 269 -19.15 -16.94 -1.66
C LYS A 269 -19.99 -18.18 -1.34
N LEU A 270 -20.71 -18.74 -2.30
CA LEU A 270 -21.45 -20.00 -2.14
C LEU A 270 -20.53 -21.22 -2.23
N LEU A 271 -19.30 -21.04 -2.66
CA LEU A 271 -18.29 -22.11 -2.72
C LEU A 271 -17.76 -22.42 -1.31
N PRO A 272 -17.26 -23.64 -1.07
CA PRO A 272 -16.68 -24.00 0.22
C PRO A 272 -15.51 -23.07 0.60
N SER A 273 -15.51 -22.59 1.85
CA SER A 273 -14.48 -21.67 2.35
C SER A 273 -13.06 -22.24 2.21
N ASP A 274 -12.89 -23.55 2.45
CA ASP A 274 -11.59 -24.21 2.33
C ASP A 274 -11.03 -24.14 0.89
N TRP A 275 -11.93 -24.20 -0.11
CA TRP A 275 -11.52 -24.05 -1.50
C TRP A 275 -11.14 -22.60 -1.83
N LEU A 276 -11.94 -21.63 -1.35
CA LEU A 276 -11.64 -20.20 -1.54
C LEU A 276 -10.35 -19.77 -0.81
N LEU A 277 -10.02 -20.39 0.32
CA LEU A 277 -8.78 -20.12 1.06
C LEU A 277 -7.56 -20.84 0.46
N ASN A 278 -7.78 -21.74 -0.53
CA ASN A 278 -6.69 -22.41 -1.22
C ASN A 278 -5.99 -21.46 -2.20
N ARG A 279 -4.81 -20.97 -1.83
CA ARG A 279 -4.02 -20.02 -2.61
C ARG A 279 -3.68 -20.50 -4.00
N ALA A 280 -3.27 -21.77 -4.14
CA ALA A 280 -2.90 -22.32 -5.43
C ALA A 280 -4.12 -22.39 -6.37
N ALA A 281 -5.29 -22.77 -5.83
CA ALA A 281 -6.54 -22.76 -6.57
C ALA A 281 -6.95 -21.34 -7.00
N MET A 282 -6.88 -20.35 -6.08
CA MET A 282 -7.22 -18.96 -6.39
C MET A 282 -6.24 -18.33 -7.37
N GLN A 283 -4.96 -18.63 -7.25
CA GLN A 283 -3.96 -18.18 -8.23
C GLN A 283 -4.21 -18.81 -9.61
N GLY A 284 -4.51 -20.10 -9.67
CA GLY A 284 -4.88 -20.79 -10.91
C GLY A 284 -6.12 -20.18 -11.55
N LEU A 285 -7.17 -19.95 -10.74
CA LEU A 285 -8.42 -19.32 -11.19
C LEU A 285 -8.14 -17.89 -11.73
N ALA A 286 -7.35 -17.11 -11.03
CA ALA A 286 -6.99 -15.77 -11.47
C ALA A 286 -6.27 -15.81 -12.83
N VAL A 287 -5.26 -16.68 -12.98
CA VAL A 287 -4.52 -16.82 -14.25
C VAL A 287 -5.43 -17.21 -15.41
N VAL A 288 -6.29 -18.21 -15.20
CA VAL A 288 -7.24 -18.68 -16.24
C VAL A 288 -8.27 -17.60 -16.58
N SER A 289 -8.67 -16.78 -15.61
CA SER A 289 -9.62 -15.68 -15.82
C SER A 289 -9.02 -14.46 -16.54
N MET A 290 -7.70 -14.31 -16.54
CA MET A 290 -7.03 -13.10 -17.07
C MET A 290 -7.41 -12.73 -18.51
N PRO A 291 -7.58 -13.66 -19.49
CA PRO A 291 -7.97 -13.28 -20.83
C PRO A 291 -9.33 -12.58 -20.89
N VAL A 292 -10.32 -13.10 -20.13
CA VAL A 292 -11.66 -12.50 -20.02
C VAL A 292 -11.60 -11.16 -19.30
N ILE A 293 -10.86 -11.11 -18.18
CA ILE A 293 -10.63 -9.89 -17.39
C ILE A 293 -10.04 -8.80 -18.29
N ARG A 294 -8.98 -9.07 -19.05
CA ARG A 294 -8.34 -8.10 -19.95
C ARG A 294 -9.25 -7.62 -21.07
N LEU A 295 -10.14 -8.50 -21.56
CA LEU A 295 -11.15 -8.08 -22.54
C LEU A 295 -12.13 -7.09 -21.91
N VAL A 296 -12.58 -7.34 -20.69
CA VAL A 296 -13.45 -6.43 -19.95
C VAL A 296 -12.72 -5.11 -19.64
N ASP A 297 -11.46 -5.17 -19.19
CA ASP A 297 -10.63 -3.98 -18.92
C ASP A 297 -10.53 -3.07 -20.16
N LYS A 298 -10.42 -3.65 -21.36
CA LYS A 298 -10.42 -2.88 -22.62
C LYS A 298 -11.74 -2.18 -22.90
N LEU A 299 -12.86 -2.73 -22.44
CA LEU A 299 -14.19 -2.18 -22.67
C LEU A 299 -14.58 -1.11 -21.65
N VAL A 300 -14.23 -1.29 -20.39
CA VAL A 300 -14.63 -0.42 -19.28
C VAL A 300 -13.51 0.54 -18.83
N GLY A 301 -12.29 0.37 -19.37
CA GLY A 301 -11.12 1.11 -18.94
C GLY A 301 -10.54 0.59 -17.64
N ALA A 302 -9.47 1.24 -17.18
CA ALA A 302 -8.86 1.01 -15.89
C ALA A 302 -9.01 2.27 -15.04
N THR A 303 -9.59 2.14 -13.87
CA THR A 303 -9.76 3.25 -12.92
C THR A 303 -9.68 2.71 -11.51
N ASN A 304 -8.93 3.39 -10.67
CA ASN A 304 -8.82 3.09 -9.25
C ASN A 304 -9.27 4.31 -8.48
N ALA A 305 -10.32 4.16 -7.69
CA ALA A 305 -10.89 5.23 -6.90
C ALA A 305 -10.91 4.84 -5.43
N MET A 306 -10.57 5.78 -4.57
CA MET A 306 -10.76 5.65 -3.14
C MET A 306 -11.45 6.89 -2.59
N ARG A 307 -12.27 6.64 -1.57
CA ARG A 307 -12.98 7.67 -0.82
C ARG A 307 -12.87 7.36 0.66
N VAL A 308 -12.52 8.36 1.42
CA VAL A 308 -12.50 8.33 2.88
C VAL A 308 -13.54 9.32 3.39
N ASP A 309 -14.48 8.83 4.17
CA ASP A 309 -15.48 9.65 4.88
C ASP A 309 -15.16 9.64 6.38
N GLY A 310 -14.86 10.81 6.94
CA GLY A 310 -14.76 11.05 8.37
C GLY A 310 -16.07 11.67 8.90
N PHE A 311 -16.49 11.26 10.09
CA PHE A 311 -17.68 11.80 10.75
C PHE A 311 -17.30 12.24 12.16
N SER A 312 -17.69 13.46 12.52
CA SER A 312 -17.53 13.97 13.88
C SER A 312 -18.53 13.31 14.83
N LYS A 313 -18.22 13.34 16.13
CA LYS A 313 -19.22 13.11 17.16
C LYS A 313 -20.32 14.14 17.01
N ALA A 314 -21.58 13.72 17.18
CA ALA A 314 -22.70 14.64 17.15
C ALA A 314 -22.53 15.73 18.21
N ALA A 315 -22.65 16.99 17.82
CA ALA A 315 -22.63 18.08 18.79
C ALA A 315 -23.87 17.99 19.70
N VAL A 316 -23.67 18.04 21.02
CA VAL A 316 -24.74 17.98 22.03
C VAL A 316 -25.80 19.06 21.79
N SER A 317 -25.39 20.20 21.22
CA SER A 317 -26.27 21.34 20.96
C SER A 317 -27.12 21.24 19.68
N SER A 318 -26.68 20.50 18.66
CA SER A 318 -27.35 20.47 17.36
C SER A 318 -27.83 19.09 16.93
N GLY A 319 -27.29 18.02 17.53
CA GLY A 319 -27.59 16.65 17.10
C GLY A 319 -27.02 16.26 15.72
N PHE A 320 -26.31 17.17 15.03
CA PHE A 320 -25.73 16.93 13.72
C PHE A 320 -24.24 16.56 13.85
N SER A 321 -23.82 15.54 13.10
CA SER A 321 -22.40 15.23 12.91
C SER A 321 -21.91 15.91 11.65
N GLU A 322 -20.75 16.56 11.76
CA GLU A 322 -20.01 17.07 10.60
C GLU A 322 -19.43 15.90 9.82
N LYS A 323 -19.33 16.07 8.50
CA LYS A 323 -18.77 15.07 7.61
C LYS A 323 -17.67 15.67 6.73
N VAL A 324 -16.51 15.05 6.76
CA VAL A 324 -15.42 15.29 5.81
C VAL A 324 -15.40 14.16 4.79
N THR A 325 -15.29 14.50 3.52
CA THR A 325 -15.19 13.53 2.42
C THR A 325 -13.96 13.83 1.59
N LEU A 326 -13.04 12.88 1.52
CA LEU A 326 -11.81 12.96 0.73
C LEU A 326 -11.87 11.93 -0.40
N ARG A 327 -11.39 12.30 -1.61
CA ARG A 327 -11.41 11.43 -2.79
C ARG A 327 -10.09 11.49 -3.54
N CYS A 328 -9.68 10.33 -4.04
CA CYS A 328 -8.53 10.19 -4.92
C CYS A 328 -8.86 9.16 -6.01
N VAL A 329 -8.54 9.49 -7.26
CA VAL A 329 -8.77 8.61 -8.41
C VAL A 329 -7.54 8.60 -9.30
N HIS A 330 -7.08 7.41 -9.67
CA HIS A 330 -5.99 7.18 -10.62
C HIS A 330 -6.40 6.25 -11.76
N ALA A 331 -5.72 6.35 -12.90
CA ALA A 331 -5.99 5.54 -14.08
C ALA A 331 -5.46 4.10 -13.97
N ASP A 332 -4.31 3.88 -13.31
CA ASP A 332 -3.65 2.58 -13.22
C ASP A 332 -3.23 2.27 -11.78
N LEU A 333 -3.65 1.09 -11.28
CA LEU A 333 -3.39 0.67 -9.90
C LEU A 333 -1.90 0.48 -9.63
N GLU A 334 -1.20 -0.20 -10.53
CA GLU A 334 0.20 -0.53 -10.31
C GLU A 334 1.11 0.69 -10.41
N ASP A 335 0.72 1.64 -11.28
CA ASP A 335 1.45 2.91 -11.38
C ASP A 335 1.23 3.76 -10.12
N CYS A 336 0.00 3.93 -9.65
CA CYS A 336 -0.25 4.72 -8.44
C CYS A 336 0.30 4.07 -7.16
N VAL A 337 0.33 2.73 -7.07
CA VAL A 337 1.02 2.04 -5.95
C VAL A 337 2.52 2.30 -6.00
N GLY A 338 3.15 2.17 -7.18
CA GLY A 338 4.57 2.47 -7.34
C GLY A 338 4.93 3.92 -7.03
N GLN A 339 4.08 4.85 -7.46
CA GLN A 339 4.20 6.28 -7.15
C GLN A 339 4.12 6.55 -5.65
N ALA A 340 3.10 6.03 -4.98
CA ALA A 340 2.94 6.17 -3.53
C ALA A 340 4.15 5.58 -2.78
N THR A 341 4.56 4.36 -3.14
CA THR A 341 5.72 3.70 -2.54
C THR A 341 7.00 4.53 -2.71
N ALA A 342 7.21 5.09 -3.89
CA ALA A 342 8.34 5.98 -4.13
C ALA A 342 8.25 7.27 -3.31
N ALA A 343 7.05 7.83 -3.08
CA ALA A 343 6.86 9.00 -2.23
C ALA A 343 7.25 8.72 -0.77
N PHE A 344 6.82 7.59 -0.21
CA PHE A 344 7.25 7.15 1.13
C PHE A 344 8.77 6.93 1.19
N ALA A 345 9.34 6.29 0.17
CA ALA A 345 10.77 6.05 0.09
C ALA A 345 11.58 7.36 0.05
N MET A 346 11.16 8.33 -0.76
CA MET A 346 11.79 9.64 -0.82
C MET A 346 11.70 10.40 0.52
N GLU A 347 10.58 10.27 1.24
CA GLU A 347 10.42 10.88 2.55
C GLU A 347 11.32 10.23 3.61
N LEU A 348 11.52 8.91 3.57
CA LEU A 348 12.47 8.17 4.42
C LEU A 348 13.94 8.55 4.15
N LEU A 349 14.26 8.98 2.94
CA LEU A 349 15.61 9.44 2.57
C LEU A 349 15.89 10.88 2.98
N ARG A 350 14.88 11.68 3.37
CA ARG A 350 15.08 13.07 3.82
C ARG A 350 15.96 13.11 5.07
N GLY A 351 16.89 14.08 5.09
CA GLY A 351 17.81 14.30 6.21
C GLY A 351 18.88 13.21 6.37
N ARG A 352 19.02 12.30 5.40
CA ARG A 352 20.04 11.25 5.44
C ARG A 352 21.14 11.49 4.42
N SER A 353 22.36 11.56 4.94
CA SER A 353 23.67 11.46 4.25
C SER A 353 23.70 11.92 2.79
N GLY A 354 23.74 13.24 2.58
CA GLY A 354 24.11 13.85 1.30
C GLY A 354 23.04 13.80 0.20
N LEU A 355 21.84 13.24 0.48
CA LEU A 355 20.75 13.19 -0.50
C LEU A 355 19.77 14.35 -0.36
N SER A 356 19.68 14.95 0.81
CA SER A 356 18.83 16.11 1.07
C SER A 356 19.34 16.89 2.28
N SER A 357 19.39 18.22 2.19
CA SER A 357 19.60 19.12 3.34
C SER A 357 18.32 19.30 4.18
N ALA A 358 17.20 18.66 3.76
CA ALA A 358 15.93 18.75 4.46
C ALA A 358 15.95 17.94 5.76
N GLU A 359 15.26 18.45 6.76
CA GLU A 359 15.12 17.80 8.07
C GLU A 359 14.42 16.44 7.96
N GLN A 360 14.89 15.46 8.73
CA GLN A 360 14.24 14.16 8.85
C GLN A 360 12.84 14.32 9.46
N THR A 361 11.82 13.78 8.79
CA THR A 361 10.42 13.93 9.19
C THR A 361 9.85 12.65 9.82
N ILE A 362 10.47 11.49 9.56
CA ILE A 362 10.05 10.20 10.10
C ILE A 362 11.09 9.74 11.13
N PRO A 363 10.75 9.69 12.42
CA PRO A 363 11.70 9.28 13.46
C PRO A 363 11.99 7.77 13.41
N ALA A 364 13.05 7.35 14.10
CA ALA A 364 13.39 5.93 14.22
C ALA A 364 12.25 5.14 14.89
N GLY A 365 11.99 3.94 14.39
CA GLY A 365 10.87 3.09 14.78
C GLY A 365 10.19 2.46 13.57
N VAL A 366 9.13 1.67 13.81
CA VAL A 366 8.26 1.14 12.74
C VAL A 366 6.90 1.86 12.82
N TRP A 367 6.45 2.40 11.71
CA TRP A 367 5.27 3.27 11.62
C TRP A 367 4.25 2.75 10.62
N TYR A 368 2.97 2.87 10.97
CA TYR A 368 1.88 2.85 9.99
C TYR A 368 1.76 4.23 9.32
N PRO A 369 1.30 4.33 8.06
CA PRO A 369 1.14 5.62 7.39
C PRO A 369 0.30 6.64 8.17
N ALA A 370 -0.78 6.20 8.82
CA ALA A 370 -1.66 7.08 9.60
C ALA A 370 -0.98 7.71 10.83
N GLU A 371 0.12 7.15 11.33
CA GLU A 371 0.88 7.68 12.47
C GLU A 371 1.86 8.78 12.08
N LEU A 372 2.12 8.97 10.77
CA LEU A 372 3.07 9.96 10.32
C LEU A 372 2.62 11.38 10.65
N GLN A 373 3.57 12.22 11.05
CA GLN A 373 3.32 13.63 11.33
C GLN A 373 2.84 14.38 10.09
N ALA A 374 2.10 15.46 10.26
CA ALA A 374 1.48 16.24 9.19
C ALA A 374 2.47 16.63 8.08
N LYS A 375 3.71 17.03 8.43
CA LYS A 375 4.75 17.41 7.46
C LYS A 375 5.10 16.24 6.53
N ALA A 376 5.37 15.04 7.07
CA ALA A 376 5.66 13.84 6.27
C ALA A 376 4.45 13.43 5.44
N ARG A 377 3.26 13.44 6.05
CA ARG A 377 1.98 13.14 5.37
C ARG A 377 1.77 14.03 4.16
N ASN A 378 1.89 15.35 4.33
CA ASN A 378 1.67 16.33 3.25
C ASN A 378 2.68 16.15 2.11
N ASN A 379 3.96 15.91 2.42
CA ASN A 379 4.99 15.67 1.41
C ASN A 379 4.66 14.41 0.57
N ILE A 380 4.20 13.33 1.21
CA ILE A 380 3.84 12.09 0.52
C ILE A 380 2.58 12.28 -0.32
N LEU A 381 1.56 12.95 0.23
CA LEU A 381 0.30 13.22 -0.46
C LEU A 381 0.50 14.14 -1.67
N GLU A 382 1.40 15.11 -1.61
CA GLU A 382 1.73 15.97 -2.73
C GLU A 382 2.29 15.17 -3.93
N VAL A 383 3.19 14.22 -3.67
CA VAL A 383 3.68 13.32 -4.72
C VAL A 383 2.58 12.39 -5.21
N ALA A 384 1.79 11.81 -4.30
CA ALA A 384 0.69 10.90 -4.66
C ALA A 384 -0.42 11.59 -5.49
N ARG A 385 -0.53 12.92 -5.38
CA ARG A 385 -1.46 13.74 -6.19
C ARG A 385 -1.08 13.78 -7.67
N GLU A 386 0.18 13.61 -8.01
CA GLU A 386 0.60 13.69 -9.41
C GLU A 386 -0.11 12.61 -10.24
N ASN A 387 -0.57 12.98 -11.43
CA ASN A 387 -1.35 12.11 -12.33
C ASN A 387 -2.68 11.60 -11.77
N ALA A 388 -3.14 12.09 -10.62
CA ALA A 388 -4.49 11.80 -10.15
C ALA A 388 -5.53 12.43 -11.09
N LEU A 389 -6.56 11.65 -11.44
CA LEU A 389 -7.71 12.11 -12.24
C LEU A 389 -8.67 12.95 -11.38
N VAL A 390 -8.76 12.62 -10.10
CA VAL A 390 -9.50 13.36 -9.07
C VAL A 390 -8.64 13.41 -7.81
N TRP A 391 -8.56 14.58 -7.19
CA TRP A 391 -7.86 14.79 -5.95
C TRP A 391 -8.60 15.82 -5.09
N GLU A 392 -9.29 15.35 -4.09
CA GLU A 392 -10.06 16.13 -3.11
C GLU A 392 -9.61 15.73 -1.70
N ILE A 393 -8.43 16.24 -1.28
CA ILE A 393 -7.83 15.96 0.03
C ILE A 393 -7.49 17.25 0.75
#